data_691294240c006120eff443de06679cfc
#
_entry.id   691294240c006120eff443de06679cfc
#
_cell.length_a   1.000
_cell.length_b   1.000
_cell.length_c   1.000
_cell.angle_alpha   90.00
_cell.angle_beta   90.00
_cell.angle_gamma   90.00
#
_symmetry.space_group_name_H-M   'P 1'
#
loop_
_entity.id
_entity.type
_entity.pdbx_description
1 polymer ?
#
loop_
_entity_poly.entity_id
_entity_poly.type
_entity_poly.pdbx_seq_one_letter_code
_entity_poly.pdbx_strand_id
1 'polypeptide(L)'
;ELSKLQERAQRGMQTDVTGIYQRIWNGAMPGMISGKYTNRETFYSSYLQSYIERDVSDMVERIDKLGFLDFIRAAACRCGQLLNIHDIASDVGCSADTAKRWLGILEKSDVIFYLRPYSNNLLKRTIKTPKLYFFDTGLVAYLTKYSSPEILVNGAINGAILENYAVAEIRKSYTNAGMDCLMHYYRDRDSKEVDVVIEADGEL
;
A
#
# COMPACT_ATOMS: atom_id res chain seq x y z
N GLU A 1 -23.33 15.55 5.12
CA GLU A 1 -22.42 14.42 4.77
C GLU A 1 -21.88 13.71 6.00
N LEU A 2 -21.40 14.40 7.06
CA LEU A 2 -20.96 13.80 8.33
C LEU A 2 -22.04 12.90 8.96
N SER A 3 -23.32 13.27 8.89
CA SER A 3 -24.42 12.45 9.40
C SER A 3 -24.56 11.11 8.68
N LYS A 4 -24.35 11.08 7.36
CA LYS A 4 -24.36 9.83 6.57
C LYS A 4 -23.15 8.94 6.89
N LEU A 5 -21.98 9.53 7.19
CA LEU A 5 -20.81 8.79 7.64
C LEU A 5 -21.03 8.20 9.03
N GLN A 6 -21.65 8.95 9.95
CA GLN A 6 -22.02 8.47 11.27
C GLN A 6 -23.05 7.34 11.21
N GLU A 7 -24.09 7.45 10.35
CA GLU A 7 -25.04 6.36 10.12
C GLU A 7 -24.38 5.12 9.53
N ARG A 8 -23.44 5.28 8.59
CA ARG A 8 -22.67 4.16 8.02
C ARG A 8 -21.75 3.53 9.05
N ALA A 9 -21.10 4.33 9.90
CA ALA A 9 -20.28 3.84 11.00
C ALA A 9 -21.11 3.04 12.01
N GLN A 10 -22.35 3.48 12.31
CA GLN A 10 -23.27 2.76 13.20
C GLN A 10 -23.83 1.48 12.58
N ARG A 11 -23.96 1.41 11.24
CA ARG A 11 -24.36 0.20 10.50
C ARG A 11 -23.19 -0.72 10.18
N GLY A 12 -21.96 -0.25 10.40
CA GLY A 12 -20.76 -1.03 10.18
C GLY A 12 -20.80 -2.32 11.00
N MET A 13 -20.48 -3.45 10.37
CA MET A 13 -20.33 -4.71 11.11
C MET A 13 -19.32 -4.49 12.22
N GLN A 14 -19.70 -4.76 13.45
CA GLN A 14 -18.76 -4.85 14.56
C GLN A 14 -17.79 -5.98 14.22
N THR A 15 -16.62 -5.59 13.76
CA THR A 15 -15.56 -6.53 13.42
C THR A 15 -14.52 -6.40 14.52
N ASP A 16 -14.18 -7.49 15.14
CA ASP A 16 -13.08 -7.53 16.11
C ASP A 16 -11.71 -7.41 15.41
N VAL A 17 -10.66 -7.28 16.18
CA VAL A 17 -9.29 -7.17 15.67
C VAL A 17 -8.94 -8.36 14.77
N THR A 18 -9.37 -9.56 15.14
CA THR A 18 -9.14 -10.79 14.37
C THR A 18 -9.77 -10.70 12.99
N GLY A 19 -11.00 -10.24 12.89
CA GLY A 19 -11.69 -10.07 11.62
C GLY A 19 -11.06 -8.98 10.74
N ILE A 20 -10.49 -7.91 11.33
CA ILE A 20 -9.74 -6.90 10.58
C ILE A 20 -8.48 -7.54 9.98
N TYR A 21 -7.68 -8.23 10.76
CA TYR A 21 -6.45 -8.86 10.27
C TYR A 21 -6.73 -10.01 9.28
N GLN A 22 -7.87 -10.69 9.40
CA GLN A 22 -8.31 -11.64 8.38
C GLN A 22 -8.53 -10.96 7.03
N ARG A 23 -9.16 -9.77 7.01
CA ARG A 23 -9.34 -8.98 5.78
C ARG A 23 -8.01 -8.46 5.23
N ILE A 24 -7.14 -7.95 6.09
CA ILE A 24 -5.79 -7.50 5.72
C ILE A 24 -5.01 -8.63 5.06
N TRP A 25 -5.04 -9.81 5.67
CA TRP A 25 -4.31 -10.99 5.18
C TRP A 25 -4.88 -11.56 3.89
N ASN A 26 -6.21 -11.59 3.74
CA ASN A 26 -6.86 -12.02 2.50
C ASN A 26 -6.63 -11.04 1.34
N GLY A 27 -6.55 -9.75 1.65
CA GLY A 27 -6.53 -8.68 0.66
C GLY A 27 -7.90 -8.34 0.08
N ALA A 28 -7.89 -7.40 -0.85
CA ALA A 28 -9.09 -6.82 -1.45
C ALA A 28 -9.15 -7.01 -2.98
N MET A 29 -8.31 -7.87 -3.55
CA MET A 29 -8.36 -8.13 -5.00
C MET A 29 -9.69 -8.81 -5.38
N PRO A 30 -10.34 -8.38 -6.49
CA PRO A 30 -11.67 -8.89 -6.86
C PRO A 30 -11.76 -10.41 -6.97
N GLY A 31 -10.70 -11.06 -7.46
CA GLY A 31 -10.64 -12.51 -7.58
C GLY A 31 -10.69 -13.25 -6.23
N MET A 32 -10.14 -12.64 -5.18
CA MET A 32 -10.21 -13.16 -3.81
C MET A 32 -11.56 -12.88 -3.16
N ILE A 33 -12.07 -11.65 -3.27
CA ILE A 33 -13.35 -11.25 -2.66
C ILE A 33 -14.53 -12.04 -3.26
N SER A 34 -14.51 -12.29 -4.58
CA SER A 34 -15.58 -13.03 -5.26
C SER A 34 -15.64 -14.52 -4.93
N GLY A 35 -14.67 -15.05 -4.19
CA GLY A 35 -14.55 -16.47 -3.90
C GLY A 35 -14.16 -17.33 -5.12
N LYS A 36 -13.79 -16.71 -6.24
CA LYS A 36 -13.33 -17.42 -7.44
C LYS A 36 -12.07 -18.24 -7.18
N TYR A 37 -11.20 -17.72 -6.33
CA TYR A 37 -9.98 -18.39 -5.92
C TYR A 37 -10.04 -18.71 -4.42
N THR A 38 -9.91 -19.99 -4.09
CA THR A 38 -9.95 -20.49 -2.71
C THR A 38 -8.53 -20.64 -2.12
N ASN A 39 -7.52 -20.79 -2.99
CA ASN A 39 -6.13 -20.91 -2.56
C ASN A 39 -5.40 -19.57 -2.77
N ARG A 40 -5.17 -18.87 -1.67
CA ARG A 40 -4.50 -17.57 -1.61
C ARG A 40 -3.07 -17.61 -2.14
N GLU A 41 -2.30 -18.63 -1.76
CA GLU A 41 -0.89 -18.77 -2.19
C GLU A 41 -0.79 -18.92 -3.70
N THR A 42 -1.62 -19.78 -4.29
CA THR A 42 -1.71 -19.96 -5.74
C THR A 42 -2.16 -18.68 -6.42
N PHE A 43 -3.12 -17.97 -5.85
CA PHE A 43 -3.61 -16.71 -6.41
C PHE A 43 -2.50 -15.65 -6.51
N TYR A 44 -1.84 -15.33 -5.38
CA TYR A 44 -0.80 -14.28 -5.38
C TYR A 44 0.44 -14.68 -6.15
N SER A 45 0.81 -15.97 -6.15
CA SER A 45 1.89 -16.49 -6.98
C SER A 45 1.61 -16.27 -8.46
N SER A 46 0.42 -16.67 -8.93
CA SER A 46 0.00 -16.51 -10.32
C SER A 46 -0.16 -15.03 -10.70
N TYR A 47 -0.67 -14.21 -9.77
CA TYR A 47 -0.77 -12.77 -9.97
C TYR A 47 0.59 -12.14 -10.23
N LEU A 48 1.58 -12.40 -9.35
CA LEU A 48 2.93 -11.86 -9.51
C LEU A 48 3.60 -12.34 -10.78
N GLN A 49 3.46 -13.62 -11.11
CA GLN A 49 4.02 -14.18 -12.35
C GLN A 49 3.41 -13.47 -13.57
N SER A 50 2.10 -13.38 -13.64
CA SER A 50 1.40 -12.72 -14.76
C SER A 50 1.74 -11.22 -14.84
N TYR A 51 1.84 -10.54 -13.68
CA TYR A 51 2.21 -9.14 -13.60
C TYR A 51 3.62 -8.89 -14.14
N ILE A 52 4.60 -9.70 -13.70
CA ILE A 52 5.99 -9.56 -14.16
C ILE A 52 6.14 -9.92 -15.64
N GLU A 53 5.44 -10.96 -16.10
CA GLU A 53 5.57 -11.45 -17.48
C GLU A 53 4.90 -10.54 -18.51
N ARG A 54 3.80 -9.88 -18.16
CA ARG A 54 3.06 -9.02 -19.09
C ARG A 54 3.30 -7.55 -18.82
N ASP A 55 2.83 -7.07 -17.68
CA ASP A 55 2.77 -5.63 -17.44
C ASP A 55 4.17 -5.01 -17.28
N VAL A 56 5.06 -5.69 -16.56
CA VAL A 56 6.42 -5.19 -16.35
C VAL A 56 7.29 -5.38 -17.60
N SER A 57 7.17 -6.51 -18.28
CA SER A 57 7.95 -6.78 -19.50
C SER A 57 7.57 -5.85 -20.65
N ASP A 58 6.31 -5.40 -20.72
CA ASP A 58 5.87 -4.40 -21.70
C ASP A 58 6.42 -3.00 -21.41
N MET A 59 6.73 -2.70 -20.16
CA MET A 59 7.30 -1.40 -19.74
C MET A 59 8.83 -1.36 -19.85
N VAL A 60 9.50 -2.52 -19.88
CA VAL A 60 10.98 -2.60 -19.85
C VAL A 60 11.47 -3.80 -20.67
N GLU A 61 12.16 -3.52 -21.79
CA GLU A 61 12.66 -4.55 -22.73
C GLU A 61 13.58 -5.61 -22.10
N ARG A 62 14.32 -5.25 -21.05
CA ARG A 62 15.25 -6.16 -20.36
C ARG A 62 15.18 -5.92 -18.86
N ILE A 63 14.26 -6.60 -18.20
CA ILE A 63 14.18 -6.57 -16.75
C ILE A 63 14.81 -7.82 -16.13
N ASP A 64 15.60 -7.63 -15.09
CA ASP A 64 15.96 -8.70 -14.17
C ASP A 64 14.72 -9.09 -13.35
N LYS A 65 14.03 -10.14 -13.79
CA LYS A 65 12.77 -10.57 -13.17
C LYS A 65 12.95 -11.03 -11.71
N LEU A 66 14.08 -11.67 -11.39
CA LEU A 66 14.37 -12.13 -10.03
C LEU A 66 14.69 -10.95 -9.12
N GLY A 67 15.57 -10.06 -9.56
CA GLY A 67 15.89 -8.84 -8.82
C GLY A 67 14.67 -7.94 -8.64
N PHE A 68 13.78 -7.86 -9.64
CA PHE A 68 12.53 -7.11 -9.51
C PHE A 68 11.57 -7.74 -8.47
N LEU A 69 11.47 -9.08 -8.42
CA LEU A 69 10.68 -9.77 -7.42
C LEU A 69 11.22 -9.55 -6.00
N ASP A 70 12.54 -9.59 -5.82
CA ASP A 70 13.16 -9.29 -4.53
C ASP A 70 12.98 -7.82 -4.15
N PHE A 71 12.99 -6.92 -5.14
CA PHE A 71 12.67 -5.51 -4.95
C PHE A 71 11.24 -5.28 -4.45
N ILE A 72 10.24 -5.95 -5.06
CA ILE A 72 8.85 -5.85 -4.59
C ILE A 72 8.72 -6.36 -3.14
N ARG A 73 9.43 -7.44 -2.78
CA ARG A 73 9.47 -7.96 -1.40
C ARG A 73 10.07 -6.96 -0.44
N ALA A 74 11.21 -6.36 -0.79
CA ALA A 74 11.86 -5.33 0.03
C ALA A 74 10.97 -4.08 0.21
N ALA A 75 10.26 -3.68 -0.83
CA ALA A 75 9.27 -2.59 -0.76
C ALA A 75 8.09 -2.96 0.16
N ALA A 76 7.58 -4.21 0.09
CA ALA A 76 6.48 -4.67 0.94
C ALA A 76 6.84 -4.67 2.43
N CYS A 77 8.09 -5.00 2.78
CA CYS A 77 8.59 -4.91 4.16
C CYS A 77 8.62 -3.47 4.69
N ARG A 78 8.49 -2.47 3.82
CA ARG A 78 8.52 -1.04 4.14
C ARG A 78 7.19 -0.32 3.91
N CYS A 79 6.10 -1.07 3.81
CA CYS A 79 4.76 -0.47 3.70
C CYS A 79 4.48 0.42 4.92
N GLY A 80 3.80 1.55 4.73
CA GLY A 80 3.50 2.52 5.78
C GLY A 80 4.70 3.35 6.27
N GLN A 81 5.89 3.16 5.71
CA GLN A 81 7.11 3.85 6.14
C GLN A 81 7.54 4.96 5.17
N LEU A 82 8.34 5.90 5.67
CA LEU A 82 9.00 6.90 4.83
C LEU A 82 9.89 6.20 3.80
N LEU A 83 9.74 6.57 2.55
CA LEU A 83 10.46 5.96 1.44
C LEU A 83 11.96 6.31 1.49
N ASN A 84 12.81 5.32 1.71
CA ASN A 84 14.24 5.42 1.51
C ASN A 84 14.66 4.51 0.35
N ILE A 85 14.87 5.13 -0.81
CA ILE A 85 15.22 4.42 -2.05
C ILE A 85 16.60 3.76 -1.94
N HIS A 86 17.54 4.40 -1.25
CA HIS A 86 18.91 3.87 -1.09
C HIS A 86 18.91 2.60 -0.24
N ASP A 87 18.12 2.55 0.83
CA ASP A 87 18.03 1.36 1.68
C ASP A 87 17.43 0.18 0.91
N ILE A 88 16.33 0.42 0.16
CA ILE A 88 15.72 -0.63 -0.67
C ILE A 88 16.71 -1.12 -1.75
N ALA A 89 17.41 -0.21 -2.41
CA ALA A 89 18.40 -0.54 -3.42
C ALA A 89 19.56 -1.38 -2.86
N SER A 90 20.04 -1.00 -1.68
CA SER A 90 21.11 -1.72 -0.96
C SER A 90 20.70 -3.14 -0.58
N ASP A 91 19.49 -3.31 -0.04
CA ASP A 91 18.99 -4.63 0.37
C ASP A 91 18.87 -5.62 -0.79
N VAL A 92 18.57 -5.11 -1.99
CA VAL A 92 18.38 -5.94 -3.20
C VAL A 92 19.64 -6.03 -4.06
N GLY A 93 20.66 -5.22 -3.74
CA GLY A 93 21.91 -5.19 -4.51
C GLY A 93 21.77 -4.51 -5.88
N CYS A 94 20.88 -3.53 -6.03
CA CYS A 94 20.70 -2.76 -7.26
C CYS A 94 21.10 -1.29 -7.11
N SER A 95 21.21 -0.55 -8.21
CA SER A 95 21.45 0.89 -8.16
C SER A 95 20.21 1.66 -7.73
N ALA A 96 20.40 2.85 -7.11
CA ALA A 96 19.29 3.73 -6.75
C ALA A 96 18.44 4.15 -7.97
N ASP A 97 19.06 4.28 -9.14
CA ASP A 97 18.33 4.60 -10.38
C ASP A 97 17.48 3.42 -10.86
N THR A 98 17.97 2.19 -10.70
CA THR A 98 17.18 0.98 -10.95
C THR A 98 16.00 0.91 -9.99
N ALA A 99 16.22 1.15 -8.68
CA ALA A 99 15.18 1.18 -7.67
C ALA A 99 14.11 2.24 -7.98
N LYS A 100 14.51 3.47 -8.36
CA LYS A 100 13.57 4.53 -8.79
C LYS A 100 12.73 4.10 -9.98
N ARG A 101 13.34 3.50 -10.99
CA ARG A 101 12.64 3.01 -12.17
C ARG A 101 11.62 1.93 -11.79
N TRP A 102 12.01 0.99 -10.95
CA TRP A 102 11.14 -0.10 -10.49
C TRP A 102 9.99 0.41 -9.62
N LEU A 103 10.23 1.38 -8.73
CA LEU A 103 9.16 2.07 -8.01
C LEU A 103 8.18 2.75 -8.96
N GLY A 104 8.67 3.41 -10.00
CA GLY A 104 7.83 4.05 -11.02
C GLY A 104 6.96 3.05 -11.79
N ILE A 105 7.43 1.81 -12.02
CA ILE A 105 6.63 0.73 -12.61
C ILE A 105 5.51 0.34 -11.65
N LEU A 106 5.84 0.06 -10.38
CA LEU A 106 4.86 -0.33 -9.35
C LEU A 106 3.79 0.74 -9.13
N GLU A 107 4.16 2.02 -9.17
CA GLU A 107 3.23 3.15 -9.06
C GLU A 107 2.30 3.26 -10.28
N LYS A 108 2.85 3.17 -11.51
CA LYS A 108 2.07 3.26 -12.75
C LYS A 108 1.09 2.12 -12.95
N SER A 109 1.36 0.96 -12.37
CA SER A 109 0.51 -0.23 -12.43
C SER A 109 -0.40 -0.39 -11.20
N ASP A 110 -0.53 0.65 -10.39
CA ASP A 110 -1.38 0.68 -9.19
C ASP A 110 -1.11 -0.47 -8.21
N VAL A 111 0.14 -0.94 -8.14
CA VAL A 111 0.57 -1.88 -7.09
C VAL A 111 0.87 -1.12 -5.81
N ILE A 112 1.52 0.04 -5.94
CA ILE A 112 1.82 0.95 -4.84
C ILE A 112 1.29 2.35 -5.11
N PHE A 113 1.21 3.15 -4.05
CA PHE A 113 0.99 4.59 -4.12
C PHE A 113 1.77 5.31 -3.02
N TYR A 114 1.89 6.62 -3.17
CA TYR A 114 2.58 7.46 -2.21
C TYR A 114 1.62 8.37 -1.45
N LEU A 115 1.80 8.46 -0.14
CA LEU A 115 1.20 9.48 0.68
C LEU A 115 2.24 10.57 0.94
N ARG A 116 1.99 11.77 0.43
CA ARG A 116 2.91 12.91 0.57
C ARG A 116 2.63 13.67 1.85
N PRO A 117 3.62 14.37 2.44
CA PRO A 117 3.37 15.14 3.63
C PRO A 117 2.48 16.34 3.35
N TYR A 118 1.59 16.65 4.28
CA TYR A 118 0.86 17.90 4.26
C TYR A 118 1.80 19.10 4.47
N SER A 119 1.59 20.16 3.72
CA SER A 119 2.25 21.45 3.89
C SER A 119 1.41 22.53 3.21
N ASN A 120 1.27 23.69 3.83
CA ASN A 120 0.63 24.86 3.22
C ASN A 120 1.37 25.33 1.95
N ASN A 121 2.64 24.96 1.79
CA ASN A 121 3.43 25.24 0.60
C ASN A 121 3.45 24.03 -0.32
N LEU A 122 2.82 24.14 -1.51
CA LEU A 122 2.72 23.07 -2.49
C LEU A 122 4.08 22.50 -2.94
N LEU A 123 5.10 23.34 -3.10
CA LEU A 123 6.45 22.89 -3.44
C LEU A 123 7.01 21.99 -2.35
N LYS A 124 6.77 22.33 -1.08
CA LYS A 124 7.23 21.50 0.05
C LYS A 124 6.51 20.15 0.11
N ARG A 125 5.26 20.06 -0.35
CA ARG A 125 4.54 18.77 -0.49
C ARG A 125 5.25 17.85 -1.48
N THR A 126 5.81 18.40 -2.54
CA THR A 126 6.44 17.64 -3.63
C THR A 126 7.87 17.18 -3.30
N ILE A 127 8.62 17.98 -2.55
CA ILE A 127 10.06 17.76 -2.31
C ILE A 127 10.32 16.83 -1.10
N LYS A 128 9.40 16.82 -0.13
CA LYS A 128 9.58 16.00 1.08
C LYS A 128 9.33 14.52 0.81
N THR A 129 9.99 13.66 1.58
CA THR A 129 9.93 12.21 1.48
C THR A 129 8.48 11.71 1.67
N PRO A 130 7.91 10.95 0.74
CA PRO A 130 6.59 10.34 0.91
C PRO A 130 6.67 9.07 1.78
N LYS A 131 5.51 8.64 2.31
CA LYS A 131 5.32 7.27 2.79
C LYS A 131 4.89 6.36 1.63
N LEU A 132 5.31 5.10 1.67
CA LEU A 132 5.01 4.07 0.68
C LEU A 132 3.85 3.19 1.15
N TYR A 133 2.83 3.00 0.31
CA TYR A 133 1.70 2.12 0.59
C TYR A 133 1.41 1.20 -0.59
N PHE A 134 0.84 0.04 -0.30
CA PHE A 134 0.32 -0.89 -1.29
C PHE A 134 -1.20 -0.77 -1.40
N PHE A 135 -1.75 -0.89 -2.60
CA PHE A 135 -3.20 -0.93 -2.79
C PHE A 135 -3.84 -2.20 -2.21
N ASP A 136 -3.10 -3.31 -2.17
CA ASP A 136 -3.58 -4.58 -1.65
C ASP A 136 -2.70 -5.11 -0.52
N THR A 137 -3.27 -5.20 0.68
CA THR A 137 -2.56 -5.68 1.87
C THR A 137 -2.36 -7.19 1.88
N GLY A 138 -3.20 -7.94 1.17
CA GLY A 138 -3.01 -9.37 1.01
C GLY A 138 -1.75 -9.68 0.18
N LEU A 139 -1.45 -8.84 -0.81
CA LEU A 139 -0.18 -8.91 -1.54
C LEU A 139 1.00 -8.64 -0.61
N VAL A 140 0.92 -7.60 0.26
CA VAL A 140 1.96 -7.33 1.26
C VAL A 140 2.17 -8.53 2.17
N ALA A 141 1.11 -9.09 2.75
CA ALA A 141 1.19 -10.25 3.63
C ALA A 141 1.77 -11.49 2.92
N TYR A 142 1.46 -11.68 1.62
CA TYR A 142 2.03 -12.74 0.79
C TYR A 142 3.54 -12.53 0.56
N LEU A 143 3.95 -11.33 0.16
CA LEU A 143 5.35 -10.99 -0.13
C LEU A 143 6.23 -11.08 1.12
N THR A 144 5.70 -10.68 2.28
CA THR A 144 6.39 -10.73 3.58
C THR A 144 6.25 -12.08 4.31
N LYS A 145 5.63 -13.09 3.65
CA LYS A 145 5.55 -14.48 4.12
C LYS A 145 4.76 -14.69 5.41
N TYR A 146 3.80 -13.85 5.72
CA TYR A 146 2.87 -14.11 6.81
C TYR A 146 1.85 -15.17 6.39
N SER A 147 1.97 -16.36 6.97
CA SER A 147 1.21 -17.56 6.57
C SER A 147 -0.22 -17.59 7.12
N SER A 148 -0.53 -16.76 8.12
CA SER A 148 -1.88 -16.66 8.68
C SER A 148 -2.15 -15.27 9.28
N PRO A 149 -3.42 -14.89 9.47
CA PRO A 149 -3.79 -13.64 10.15
C PRO A 149 -3.27 -13.56 11.58
N GLU A 150 -3.25 -14.69 12.31
CA GLU A 150 -2.79 -14.77 13.71
C GLU A 150 -1.29 -14.47 13.81
N ILE A 151 -0.51 -14.94 12.83
CA ILE A 151 0.93 -14.64 12.75
C ILE A 151 1.13 -13.18 12.38
N LEU A 152 0.32 -12.64 11.48
CA LEU A 152 0.41 -11.26 11.04
C LEU A 152 0.09 -10.28 12.17
N VAL A 153 -0.93 -10.55 12.99
CA VAL A 153 -1.33 -9.69 14.12
C VAL A 153 -0.22 -9.53 15.15
N ASN A 154 0.62 -10.54 15.29
CA ASN A 154 1.75 -10.56 16.23
C ASN A 154 3.10 -10.28 15.52
N GLY A 155 3.07 -10.00 14.22
CA GLY A 155 4.26 -9.80 13.40
C GLY A 155 4.86 -8.40 13.53
N ALA A 156 6.11 -8.26 13.13
CA ALA A 156 6.85 -7.00 13.22
C ALA A 156 6.24 -5.84 12.40
N ILE A 157 5.46 -6.15 11.36
CA ILE A 157 4.82 -5.15 10.50
C ILE A 157 3.34 -4.92 10.83
N ASN A 158 2.83 -5.46 11.94
CA ASN A 158 1.40 -5.44 12.25
C ASN A 158 0.80 -4.02 12.23
N GLY A 159 1.43 -3.05 12.88
CA GLY A 159 0.99 -1.66 12.88
C GLY A 159 1.09 -1.02 11.50
N ALA A 160 2.20 -1.21 10.80
CA ALA A 160 2.42 -0.65 9.47
C ALA A 160 1.43 -1.20 8.42
N ILE A 161 1.12 -2.48 8.46
CA ILE A 161 0.15 -3.07 7.52
C ILE A 161 -1.29 -2.68 7.87
N LEU A 162 -1.61 -2.48 9.16
CA LEU A 162 -2.90 -1.95 9.59
C LEU A 162 -3.09 -0.50 9.10
N GLU A 163 -2.07 0.35 9.25
CA GLU A 163 -2.04 1.70 8.69
C GLU A 163 -2.20 1.67 7.18
N ASN A 164 -1.44 0.80 6.48
CA ASN A 164 -1.56 0.62 5.04
C ASN A 164 -2.99 0.23 4.63
N TYR A 165 -3.62 -0.69 5.37
CA TYR A 165 -5.01 -1.08 5.13
C TYR A 165 -5.96 0.11 5.24
N ALA A 166 -5.90 0.86 6.33
CA ALA A 166 -6.78 2.01 6.55
C ALA A 166 -6.61 3.07 5.45
N VAL A 167 -5.36 3.44 5.13
CA VAL A 167 -5.04 4.43 4.08
C VAL A 167 -5.52 3.98 2.71
N ALA A 168 -5.29 2.70 2.36
CA ALA A 168 -5.72 2.14 1.08
C ALA A 168 -7.25 2.06 0.96
N GLU A 169 -7.97 1.70 2.03
CA GLU A 169 -9.45 1.65 2.02
C GLU A 169 -10.05 3.04 1.90
N ILE A 170 -9.50 4.05 2.59
CA ILE A 170 -9.91 5.45 2.42
C ILE A 170 -9.73 5.87 0.97
N ARG A 171 -8.53 5.68 0.40
CA ARG A 171 -8.25 6.03 -0.99
C ARG A 171 -9.22 5.36 -1.96
N LYS A 172 -9.41 4.05 -1.83
CA LYS A 172 -10.36 3.28 -2.68
C LYS A 172 -11.79 3.78 -2.56
N SER A 173 -12.22 4.20 -1.37
CA SER A 173 -13.58 4.71 -1.19
C SER A 173 -13.83 6.01 -1.98
N TYR A 174 -12.85 6.90 -2.05
CA TYR A 174 -12.92 8.12 -2.86
C TYR A 174 -12.85 7.79 -4.36
N THR A 175 -11.87 7.01 -4.79
CA THR A 175 -11.70 6.68 -6.21
C THR A 175 -12.88 5.89 -6.78
N ASN A 176 -13.45 4.96 -6.01
CA ASN A 176 -14.64 4.22 -6.41
C ASN A 176 -15.90 5.11 -6.49
N ALA A 177 -15.93 6.22 -5.77
CA ALA A 177 -16.98 7.23 -5.87
C ALA A 177 -16.73 8.26 -7.01
N GLY A 178 -15.65 8.10 -7.78
CA GLY A 178 -15.26 9.03 -8.83
C GLY A 178 -14.76 10.39 -8.30
N MET A 179 -14.30 10.41 -7.04
CA MET A 179 -13.81 11.62 -6.39
C MET A 179 -12.29 11.58 -6.25
N ASP A 180 -11.66 12.75 -6.42
CA ASP A 180 -10.25 12.90 -6.08
C ASP A 180 -10.04 12.77 -4.58
N CYS A 181 -8.99 12.05 -4.20
CA CYS A 181 -8.64 11.85 -2.80
C CYS A 181 -7.34 12.60 -2.48
N LEU A 182 -7.48 13.83 -1.97
CA LEU A 182 -6.35 14.64 -1.54
C LEU A 182 -5.93 14.25 -0.12
N MET A 183 -5.20 13.14 -0.03
CA MET A 183 -4.68 12.61 1.23
C MET A 183 -3.21 12.96 1.43
N HIS A 184 -2.88 13.23 2.68
CA HIS A 184 -1.53 13.54 3.14
C HIS A 184 -1.29 12.89 4.49
N TYR A 185 -0.02 12.71 4.88
CA TYR A 185 0.34 12.55 6.27
C TYR A 185 0.87 13.89 6.82
N TYR A 186 0.82 14.08 8.14
CA TYR A 186 1.42 15.25 8.78
C TYR A 186 2.49 14.80 9.76
N ARG A 187 3.64 15.47 9.76
CA ARG A 187 4.67 15.29 10.75
C ARG A 187 5.34 16.62 11.04
N ASP A 188 5.38 17.01 12.31
CA ASP A 188 6.03 18.22 12.76
C ASP A 188 7.52 18.02 13.05
N ARG A 189 8.18 19.09 13.53
CA ARG A 189 9.61 19.05 13.90
C ARG A 189 9.88 18.26 15.18
N ASP A 190 8.88 18.14 16.04
CA ASP A 190 8.92 17.41 17.31
C ASP A 190 8.53 15.93 17.12
N SER A 191 8.46 15.47 15.86
CA SER A 191 8.08 14.09 15.48
C SER A 191 6.66 13.69 15.86
N LYS A 192 5.76 14.64 16.15
CA LYS A 192 4.33 14.37 16.26
C LYS A 192 3.79 14.08 14.88
N GLU A 193 3.05 12.98 14.75
CA GLU A 193 2.57 12.49 13.47
C GLU A 193 1.06 12.30 13.48
N VAL A 194 0.43 12.64 12.34
CA VAL A 194 -0.93 12.26 11.98
C VAL A 194 -0.84 11.45 10.71
N ASP A 195 -1.26 10.20 10.76
CA ASP A 195 -1.07 9.26 9.66
C ASP A 195 -1.85 9.64 8.41
N VAL A 196 -3.04 10.22 8.58
CA VAL A 196 -3.89 10.65 7.46
C VAL A 196 -4.52 12.00 7.73
N VAL A 197 -4.32 12.93 6.81
CA VAL A 197 -5.01 14.21 6.72
C VAL A 197 -5.70 14.25 5.36
N ILE A 198 -6.99 14.51 5.33
CA ILE A 198 -7.78 14.61 4.11
C ILE A 198 -8.15 16.06 3.89
N GLU A 199 -7.79 16.58 2.72
CA GLU A 199 -8.15 17.94 2.30
C GLU A 199 -9.42 17.85 1.45
N ALA A 200 -10.53 18.42 1.95
CA ALA A 200 -11.81 18.47 1.26
C ALA A 200 -12.30 19.92 1.22
N ASP A 201 -12.67 20.40 0.02
CA ASP A 201 -13.23 21.75 -0.20
C ASP A 201 -12.39 22.90 0.37
N GLY A 202 -11.05 22.70 0.49
CA GLY A 202 -10.12 23.68 1.08
C GLY A 202 -10.08 23.67 2.61
N GLU A 203 -10.77 22.74 3.26
CA GLU A 203 -10.71 22.45 4.69
C GLU A 203 -9.93 21.16 4.96
N LEU A 204 -9.36 21.05 6.18
CA LEU A 204 -8.59 19.89 6.66
C LEU A 204 -9.42 19.04 7.59
#